data_8c2316398a8e3836b7aeb11f0e6d3acd
#
_entry.id   8c2316398a8e3836b7aeb11f0e6d3acd
#
_cell.length_a   1.000
_cell.length_b   1.000
_cell.length_c   1.000
_cell.angle_alpha   90.00
_cell.angle_beta   90.00
_cell.angle_gamma   90.00
#
_symmetry.space_group_name_H-M   'P 1'
#
loop_
_entity.id
_entity.type
_entity.pdbx_description
1 polymer ?
#
loop_
_entity_poly.entity_id
_entity_poly.type
_entity_poly.pdbx_seq_one_letter_code
_entity_poly.pdbx_strand_id
1 'polypeptide(L)'
;MLTLLSMFYYICLRRRSRSGTRGEALTSRRAVESGQRAVLPVSVEVEQYAKEVLDFSSHYGSENSMSYTMWNLAGVPNVYPSSGDFTQTAVFRTYGTWWQQCASAPPPFIRVPKGFYSQEYIELAFEEPVYPTAVEVLETYYPGAIVQILACSHNPFSQNPPTDVSKFLTGALVWRAHQSTNTQARQFSPTIKHINFPTNLLRLEVNSSLLEYYTELDAVILRGVKERPMLALYKMPIIDINDLSDSEEELSDVGIPFKQEEEKMGNGYFDKLPYELIQLILSHLTLPDLCRLAQSSKLLQQHCCDPLQYTQLSLQPHWARLSDASLGHLQSRCTLLQRLNLSWTGNRGALSLTGFSSFLKACGQSLVCLELSCCHFLNEACLEVVSQTCPRLQELNLSSCDRLSPQAFTHICKLPHLRKLVLYRTKIEVRYLSLYDCAIDDSDVVASMLAARCHSLCSLDLWRSRNLTDRGLAELASGCKMLEELDLGWCPTLQSSTGCFQQLARSLPRLRKLFLTANRSVCDSDIEELASGCPSLQHLDILGTRLVSAASLKKLLQSCTRLRLLDVSFCSQIDMRTVQELSGQFPNVSIKKSFTQ
;
A
#
# COMPACT_ATOMS: atom_id res chain seq x y z
N MET A 1 -16.81 21.90 -19.79
CA MET A 1 -16.35 21.17 -18.59
C MET A 1 -15.14 21.84 -17.93
N LEU A 2 -14.10 22.20 -18.63
CA LEU A 2 -12.94 22.95 -18.08
C LEU A 2 -13.31 24.34 -17.56
N THR A 3 -14.28 25.03 -18.17
CA THR A 3 -14.77 26.35 -17.75
C THR A 3 -15.55 26.34 -16.43
N LEU A 4 -16.28 25.26 -16.12
CA LEU A 4 -17.00 25.10 -14.84
C LEU A 4 -16.04 24.83 -13.68
N LEU A 5 -14.97 24.07 -13.90
CA LEU A 5 -13.92 23.81 -12.90
C LEU A 5 -13.10 25.07 -12.59
N SER A 6 -12.87 25.95 -13.57
CA SER A 6 -12.18 27.22 -13.36
C SER A 6 -13.02 28.23 -12.58
N MET A 7 -14.35 28.20 -12.72
CA MET A 7 -15.25 29.01 -11.92
C MET A 7 -15.28 28.57 -10.44
N PHE A 8 -15.16 27.27 -10.17
CA PHE A 8 -15.03 26.76 -8.80
C PHE A 8 -13.80 27.29 -8.07
N TYR A 9 -12.69 27.36 -8.78
CA TYR A 9 -11.44 27.91 -8.24
C TYR A 9 -11.56 29.40 -7.93
N TYR A 10 -12.33 30.14 -8.73
CA TYR A 10 -12.52 31.59 -8.58
C TYR A 10 -13.47 31.96 -7.43
N ILE A 11 -14.47 31.13 -7.15
CA ILE A 11 -15.44 31.36 -6.05
C ILE A 11 -14.78 31.11 -4.68
N CYS A 12 -13.91 30.11 -4.59
CA CYS A 12 -13.13 29.84 -3.36
C CYS A 12 -12.09 30.93 -3.05
N LEU A 13 -11.56 31.61 -4.07
CA LEU A 13 -10.56 32.67 -3.91
C LEU A 13 -11.19 34.05 -3.56
N ARG A 14 -12.43 34.33 -3.99
CA ARG A 14 -13.07 35.66 -3.77
C ARG A 14 -13.55 35.90 -2.33
N ARG A 15 -13.66 34.87 -1.49
CA ARG A 15 -13.97 35.04 -0.04
C ARG A 15 -12.76 35.44 0.82
N ARG A 16 -11.53 35.42 0.26
CA ARG A 16 -10.30 35.76 0.99
C ARG A 16 -9.85 37.23 0.92
N SER A 17 -10.58 38.09 0.20
CA SER A 17 -10.11 39.46 -0.04
C SER A 17 -11.06 40.56 0.44
N ARG A 18 -11.73 40.42 1.58
CA ARG A 18 -12.43 41.56 2.22
C ARG A 18 -12.34 41.50 3.73
N SER A 19 -11.19 41.90 4.26
CA SER A 19 -11.10 42.67 5.51
C SER A 19 -9.67 43.22 5.59
N GLY A 20 -9.53 44.41 5.17
CA GLY A 20 -8.32 45.18 5.29
C GLY A 20 -8.68 46.55 5.82
N THR A 21 -7.78 47.15 6.42
CA THR A 21 -7.44 48.55 6.47
C THR A 21 -7.27 49.14 7.87
N ARG A 22 -6.17 49.82 7.92
CA ARG A 22 -5.75 50.97 8.77
C ARG A 22 -5.27 50.59 10.16
N GLY A 23 -4.15 51.07 10.57
CA GLY A 23 -3.29 52.18 10.31
C GLY A 23 -2.22 52.25 11.37
N GLU A 24 -1.30 53.00 11.04
CA GLU A 24 -0.48 54.02 11.69
C GLU A 24 0.92 53.63 12.13
N ALA A 25 1.79 54.38 11.52
CA ALA A 25 3.22 54.48 11.79
C ALA A 25 3.50 55.23 13.11
N LEU A 26 4.48 54.75 13.83
CA LEU A 26 5.24 55.64 14.73
C LEU A 26 6.71 55.25 14.79
N THR A 27 7.48 56.21 14.42
CA THR A 27 8.94 56.31 14.45
C THR A 27 9.48 56.32 15.88
N SER A 28 10.60 55.63 16.13
CA SER A 28 11.62 56.17 17.05
C SER A 28 12.99 55.56 16.82
N ARG A 29 13.96 56.43 16.98
CA ARG A 29 15.38 56.37 16.64
C ARG A 29 16.22 55.67 17.71
N ARG A 30 17.35 55.11 17.21
CA ARG A 30 18.73 55.05 17.79
C ARG A 30 18.98 54.28 19.09
N ALA A 31 19.81 53.24 18.97
CA ALA A 31 21.12 53.24 19.64
C ALA A 31 22.06 52.27 18.89
N VAL A 32 23.18 52.84 18.47
CA VAL A 32 24.40 52.15 18.02
C VAL A 32 25.19 51.89 19.30
N GLU A 33 25.64 50.64 19.54
CA GLU A 33 26.94 50.41 20.16
C GLU A 33 27.36 48.94 20.14
N SER A 34 28.64 48.82 19.84
CA SER A 34 29.61 47.77 20.12
C SER A 34 29.43 46.38 19.47
N GLY A 35 30.33 46.20 18.51
CA GLY A 35 30.63 44.92 17.87
C GLY A 35 31.25 43.91 18.82
N GLN A 36 30.49 42.90 19.09
CA GLN A 36 31.00 41.55 19.24
C GLN A 36 30.29 40.72 18.20
N ARG A 37 31.03 40.29 17.15
CA ARG A 37 30.61 39.22 16.27
C ARG A 37 30.43 37.99 17.17
N ALA A 38 29.20 37.73 17.58
CA ALA A 38 28.84 36.41 18.09
C ALA A 38 29.18 35.41 16.97
N VAL A 39 30.25 34.66 17.18
CA VAL A 39 30.51 33.45 16.41
C VAL A 39 29.33 32.54 16.71
N LEU A 40 28.35 32.50 15.80
CA LEU A 40 27.25 31.53 15.89
C LEU A 40 27.92 30.16 15.98
N PRO A 41 27.59 29.33 16.96
CA PRO A 41 28.10 27.98 17.01
C PRO A 41 27.74 27.29 15.67
N VAL A 42 28.75 26.82 14.97
CA VAL A 42 28.57 26.01 13.78
C VAL A 42 27.87 24.75 14.27
N SER A 43 26.57 24.65 14.03
CA SER A 43 25.83 23.43 14.35
C SER A 43 26.43 22.27 13.55
N VAL A 44 27.00 21.31 14.27
CA VAL A 44 27.62 20.13 13.64
C VAL A 44 26.50 19.32 12.96
N GLU A 45 26.61 19.20 11.65
CA GLU A 45 25.70 18.37 10.88
C GLU A 45 26.02 16.89 11.16
N VAL A 46 25.00 16.11 11.46
CA VAL A 46 25.06 14.66 11.68
C VAL A 46 24.63 13.98 10.40
N GLU A 47 25.45 13.06 9.92
CA GLU A 47 25.12 12.14 8.83
C GLU A 47 25.00 10.73 9.39
N GLN A 48 23.92 10.04 9.10
CA GLN A 48 23.67 8.69 9.60
C GLN A 48 22.91 7.83 8.60
N TYR A 49 23.29 6.56 8.54
CA TYR A 49 22.56 5.54 7.79
C TYR A 49 21.42 4.97 8.63
N ALA A 50 20.43 4.37 7.98
CA ALA A 50 19.38 3.65 8.68
C ALA A 50 19.99 2.56 9.57
N LYS A 51 19.64 2.56 10.86
CA LYS A 51 20.12 1.58 11.85
C LYS A 51 19.29 0.31 11.79
N GLU A 52 18.00 0.45 11.60
CA GLU A 52 17.03 -0.64 11.71
C GLU A 52 15.84 -0.41 10.78
N VAL A 53 15.31 -1.50 10.24
CA VAL A 53 14.04 -1.55 9.53
C VAL A 53 12.95 -1.95 10.52
N LEU A 54 11.97 -1.07 10.75
CA LEU A 54 10.92 -1.26 11.75
C LEU A 54 9.72 -2.03 11.19
N ASP A 55 9.25 -1.61 10.01
CA ASP A 55 8.09 -2.20 9.36
C ASP A 55 8.13 -1.96 7.85
N PHE A 56 7.44 -2.78 7.08
CA PHE A 56 7.32 -2.65 5.64
C PHE A 56 6.13 -3.44 5.09
N SER A 57 5.57 -2.97 4.00
CA SER A 57 4.39 -3.58 3.36
C SER A 57 4.71 -4.92 2.71
N SER A 58 5.83 -5.00 1.98
CA SER A 58 6.24 -6.21 1.29
C SER A 58 7.75 -6.28 1.12
N HIS A 59 8.26 -7.44 0.76
CA HIS A 59 9.58 -7.61 0.18
C HIS A 59 9.58 -8.80 -0.80
N TYR A 60 10.42 -8.69 -1.80
CA TYR A 60 10.48 -9.68 -2.86
C TYR A 60 11.15 -10.98 -2.41
N GLY A 61 12.24 -10.86 -1.69
CA GLY A 61 13.16 -11.94 -1.41
C GLY A 61 12.91 -12.71 -0.12
N SER A 62 13.97 -13.28 0.42
CA SER A 62 13.97 -14.20 1.56
C SER A 62 14.73 -13.62 2.76
N GLU A 63 14.14 -13.64 3.93
CA GLU A 63 14.80 -13.27 5.19
C GLU A 63 15.96 -14.20 5.52
N ASN A 64 15.87 -15.48 5.15
CA ASN A 64 16.89 -16.48 5.50
C ASN A 64 18.15 -16.38 4.64
N SER A 65 18.04 -15.87 3.42
CA SER A 65 19.17 -15.75 2.49
C SER A 65 19.69 -14.31 2.36
N MET A 66 19.08 -13.35 3.05
CA MET A 66 19.36 -11.92 2.92
C MET A 66 19.25 -11.39 1.47
N SER A 67 18.57 -12.15 0.60
CA SER A 67 18.39 -11.77 -0.81
C SER A 67 17.14 -10.95 -0.98
N TYR A 68 17.27 -9.76 -1.57
CA TYR A 68 16.16 -8.84 -1.89
C TYR A 68 15.22 -8.55 -0.71
N THR A 69 15.78 -8.50 0.49
CA THR A 69 15.01 -8.26 1.72
C THR A 69 15.11 -6.82 2.16
N MET A 70 14.06 -6.29 2.82
CA MET A 70 14.07 -4.93 3.34
C MET A 70 15.14 -4.71 4.42
N TRP A 71 15.57 -5.76 5.13
CA TRP A 71 16.64 -5.68 6.12
C TRP A 71 17.98 -5.23 5.55
N ASN A 72 18.19 -5.35 4.23
CA ASN A 72 19.38 -4.87 3.54
C ASN A 72 19.54 -3.34 3.56
N LEU A 73 18.47 -2.59 3.90
CA LEU A 73 18.55 -1.13 4.06
C LEU A 73 19.18 -0.68 5.38
N ALA A 74 19.43 -1.59 6.32
CA ALA A 74 20.10 -1.25 7.56
C ALA A 74 21.63 -1.23 7.36
N GLY A 75 22.25 -0.08 7.60
CA GLY A 75 23.70 0.12 7.51
C GLY A 75 24.14 0.93 6.28
N VAL A 76 25.44 0.83 5.99
CA VAL A 76 26.07 1.47 4.83
C VAL A 76 25.66 0.76 3.53
N PRO A 77 25.79 1.43 2.36
CA PRO A 77 25.45 0.79 1.09
C PRO A 77 26.29 -0.46 0.82
N ASN A 78 25.65 -1.48 0.26
CA ASN A 78 26.29 -2.75 -0.08
C ASN A 78 26.87 -2.75 -1.50
N VAL A 79 26.24 -2.02 -2.43
CA VAL A 79 26.46 -2.15 -3.87
C VAL A 79 26.69 -0.81 -4.56
N TYR A 80 25.99 0.26 -4.12
CA TYR A 80 26.14 1.59 -4.71
C TYR A 80 27.62 2.02 -4.74
N PRO A 81 28.17 2.59 -5.83
CA PRO A 81 27.47 3.18 -6.99
C PRO A 81 27.26 2.22 -8.18
N SER A 82 27.43 0.92 -8.02
CA SER A 82 27.19 -0.03 -9.11
C SER A 82 25.72 -0.02 -9.53
N SER A 83 25.47 -0.11 -10.84
CA SER A 83 24.11 -0.21 -11.42
C SER A 83 23.85 -1.65 -11.82
N GLY A 84 22.69 -2.18 -11.47
CA GLY A 84 22.28 -3.52 -11.83
C GLY A 84 21.33 -4.13 -10.83
N ASP A 85 21.03 -5.40 -11.04
CA ASP A 85 20.15 -6.22 -10.22
C ASP A 85 21.01 -7.03 -9.23
N PHE A 86 20.93 -6.70 -7.95
CA PHE A 86 21.78 -7.26 -6.90
C PHE A 86 20.97 -7.83 -5.74
N THR A 87 21.29 -9.04 -5.34
CA THR A 87 20.59 -9.72 -4.24
C THR A 87 20.75 -9.05 -2.88
N GLN A 88 21.77 -8.20 -2.70
CA GLN A 88 22.09 -7.50 -1.46
C GLN A 88 21.28 -6.21 -1.26
N THR A 89 20.40 -5.86 -2.19
CA THR A 89 19.53 -4.67 -2.12
C THR A 89 18.18 -5.00 -1.54
N ALA A 90 17.42 -3.95 -1.20
CA ALA A 90 16.03 -4.07 -0.77
C ALA A 90 15.08 -3.92 -1.97
N VAL A 91 14.20 -4.89 -2.16
CA VAL A 91 13.25 -4.94 -3.26
C VAL A 91 11.85 -5.22 -2.75
N PHE A 92 10.89 -4.39 -3.13
CA PHE A 92 9.47 -4.63 -2.87
C PHE A 92 8.92 -5.72 -3.79
N ARG A 93 7.81 -6.33 -3.38
CA ARG A 93 7.12 -7.33 -4.22
C ARG A 93 6.55 -6.75 -5.51
N THR A 94 6.22 -5.46 -5.54
CA THR A 94 5.72 -4.79 -6.74
C THR A 94 6.81 -4.66 -7.80
N TYR A 95 6.58 -5.20 -9.00
CA TYR A 95 7.57 -5.23 -10.07
C TYR A 95 7.06 -4.52 -11.34
N GLY A 96 6.85 -3.22 -11.19
CA GLY A 96 6.50 -2.35 -12.31
C GLY A 96 5.14 -2.68 -12.92
N THR A 97 5.05 -2.53 -14.23
CA THR A 97 3.80 -2.77 -14.98
C THR A 97 3.31 -4.21 -14.89
N TRP A 98 4.19 -5.17 -14.58
CA TRP A 98 3.83 -6.58 -14.43
C TRP A 98 3.01 -6.87 -13.17
N TRP A 99 3.19 -6.04 -12.14
CA TRP A 99 2.44 -6.18 -10.88
C TRP A 99 0.93 -6.19 -11.08
N GLN A 100 0.42 -5.39 -12.01
CA GLN A 100 -1.02 -5.33 -12.31
C GLN A 100 -1.59 -6.65 -12.83
N GLN A 101 -0.74 -7.57 -13.28
CA GLN A 101 -1.13 -8.90 -13.74
C GLN A 101 -1.12 -9.96 -12.63
N CYS A 102 -0.63 -9.63 -11.44
CA CYS A 102 -0.53 -10.57 -10.32
C CYS A 102 -1.87 -10.82 -9.64
N ALA A 103 -2.02 -12.00 -9.07
CA ALA A 103 -3.20 -12.38 -8.29
C ALA A 103 -3.46 -11.43 -7.11
N SER A 104 -2.41 -10.90 -6.49
CA SER A 104 -2.48 -10.00 -5.34
C SER A 104 -2.62 -8.52 -5.68
N ALA A 105 -2.57 -8.13 -6.95
CA ALA A 105 -2.77 -6.74 -7.33
C ALA A 105 -4.15 -6.25 -6.86
N PRO A 106 -4.21 -5.15 -6.07
CA PRO A 106 -5.48 -4.62 -5.62
C PRO A 106 -6.25 -4.04 -6.81
N PRO A 107 -7.58 -4.15 -6.82
CA PRO A 107 -8.38 -3.50 -7.83
C PRO A 107 -8.31 -1.98 -7.68
N PRO A 108 -8.46 -1.21 -8.78
CA PRO A 108 -8.51 0.24 -8.69
C PRO A 108 -9.73 0.70 -7.89
N PHE A 109 -9.55 1.74 -7.06
CA PHE A 109 -10.60 2.40 -6.31
C PHE A 109 -10.93 3.76 -6.92
N ILE A 110 -12.20 4.14 -6.88
CA ILE A 110 -12.67 5.47 -7.24
C ILE A 110 -12.29 6.45 -6.11
N ARG A 111 -12.01 7.73 -6.45
CA ARG A 111 -11.73 8.82 -5.51
C ARG A 111 -10.43 8.73 -4.73
N VAL A 112 -9.48 8.01 -5.25
CA VAL A 112 -8.11 8.12 -4.73
C VAL A 112 -7.59 9.53 -5.01
N PRO A 113 -7.02 10.25 -4.04
CA PRO A 113 -6.51 11.60 -4.24
C PRO A 113 -5.53 11.66 -5.41
N LYS A 114 -5.67 12.67 -6.29
CA LYS A 114 -4.70 12.92 -7.34
C LYS A 114 -3.32 13.13 -6.69
N GLY A 115 -2.37 12.28 -7.01
CA GLY A 115 -1.02 12.33 -6.45
C GLY A 115 -0.77 11.38 -5.28
N PHE A 116 -1.77 10.58 -4.86
CA PHE A 116 -1.54 9.41 -4.04
C PHE A 116 -1.28 8.21 -4.96
N TYR A 117 -0.04 7.81 -5.03
CA TYR A 117 0.40 6.69 -5.89
C TYR A 117 1.11 5.60 -5.09
N SER A 118 1.10 5.68 -3.76
CA SER A 118 1.82 4.73 -2.92
C SER A 118 1.21 3.33 -3.02
N GLN A 119 2.06 2.36 -3.37
CA GLN A 119 1.73 0.94 -3.40
C GLN A 119 2.36 0.21 -2.22
N GLU A 120 3.54 0.63 -1.83
CA GLU A 120 4.40 0.01 -0.84
C GLU A 120 4.97 1.05 0.11
N TYR A 121 5.42 0.60 1.29
CA TYR A 121 6.13 1.45 2.23
C TYR A 121 7.22 0.69 2.99
N ILE A 122 8.16 1.44 3.55
CA ILE A 122 9.14 0.97 4.52
C ILE A 122 9.36 2.02 5.61
N GLU A 123 9.43 1.59 6.86
CA GLU A 123 9.72 2.42 8.04
C GLU A 123 11.12 2.12 8.57
N LEU A 124 11.92 3.17 8.72
CA LEU A 124 13.33 3.10 9.08
C LEU A 124 13.60 3.88 10.36
N ALA A 125 14.40 3.30 11.26
CA ALA A 125 14.94 3.99 12.43
C ALA A 125 16.43 4.33 12.23
N PHE A 126 16.81 5.51 12.74
CA PHE A 126 18.17 6.01 12.75
C PHE A 126 18.68 6.11 14.21
N GLU A 127 20.00 6.26 14.39
CA GLU A 127 20.64 6.23 15.70
C GLU A 127 20.16 7.40 16.58
N GLU A 128 20.23 8.61 16.06
CA GLU A 128 19.96 9.82 16.82
C GLU A 128 18.87 10.68 16.19
N PRO A 129 17.99 11.29 17.01
CA PRO A 129 17.03 12.25 16.50
C PRO A 129 17.72 13.55 16.07
N VAL A 130 17.45 14.01 14.85
CA VAL A 130 17.98 15.23 14.26
C VAL A 130 16.86 16.06 13.63
N TYR A 131 17.06 17.37 13.49
CA TYR A 131 16.26 18.20 12.60
C TYR A 131 16.76 17.98 11.17
N PRO A 132 16.00 17.32 10.29
CA PRO A 132 16.48 16.94 8.98
C PRO A 132 16.86 18.14 8.12
N THR A 133 18.03 18.07 7.49
CA THR A 133 18.50 18.98 6.45
C THR A 133 18.43 18.34 5.07
N ALA A 134 18.67 17.01 5.00
CA ALA A 134 18.51 16.22 3.79
C ALA A 134 18.14 14.77 4.12
N VAL A 135 17.48 14.12 3.16
CA VAL A 135 17.31 12.68 3.11
C VAL A 135 17.82 12.22 1.75
N GLU A 136 18.70 11.25 1.74
CA GLU A 136 19.27 10.70 0.52
C GLU A 136 18.96 9.21 0.43
N VAL A 137 18.54 8.75 -0.75
CA VAL A 137 18.26 7.34 -1.01
C VAL A 137 19.12 6.86 -2.16
N LEU A 138 19.85 5.79 -1.92
CA LEU A 138 20.70 5.17 -2.92
C LEU A 138 19.91 4.09 -3.64
N GLU A 139 19.65 4.34 -4.93
CA GLU A 139 18.87 3.45 -5.80
C GLU A 139 19.82 2.85 -6.84
N THR A 140 19.85 1.51 -6.98
CA THR A 140 20.82 0.79 -7.84
C THR A 140 20.20 0.26 -9.11
N TYR A 141 18.87 0.04 -9.14
CA TYR A 141 18.15 -0.50 -10.29
C TYR A 141 16.78 0.13 -10.46
N TYR A 142 16.41 0.51 -11.68
CA TYR A 142 15.17 1.22 -12.03
C TYR A 142 14.77 2.28 -11.00
N PRO A 143 15.60 3.30 -10.81
CA PRO A 143 15.36 4.37 -9.83
C PRO A 143 14.14 5.19 -10.20
N GLY A 144 13.46 5.76 -9.16
CA GLY A 144 12.35 6.70 -9.37
C GLY A 144 11.01 6.23 -8.84
N ALA A 145 10.98 5.16 -8.06
CA ALA A 145 9.75 4.65 -7.47
C ALA A 145 9.32 5.37 -6.18
N ILE A 146 10.21 6.13 -5.52
CA ILE A 146 9.87 6.83 -4.28
C ILE A 146 8.91 7.97 -4.60
N VAL A 147 7.74 7.98 -3.96
CA VAL A 147 6.70 8.99 -4.19
C VAL A 147 6.46 9.89 -3.00
N GLN A 148 6.83 9.44 -1.79
CA GLN A 148 6.67 10.22 -0.57
C GLN A 148 7.69 9.82 0.50
N ILE A 149 8.15 10.82 1.29
CA ILE A 149 8.97 10.60 2.48
C ILE A 149 8.25 11.28 3.64
N LEU A 150 8.01 10.53 4.72
CA LEU A 150 7.35 11.00 5.93
C LEU A 150 8.31 10.92 7.12
N ALA A 151 8.24 11.90 8.03
CA ALA A 151 8.97 11.90 9.28
C ALA A 151 8.02 11.70 10.46
N CYS A 152 8.45 11.03 11.52
CA CYS A 152 7.69 10.82 12.73
C CYS A 152 8.38 11.49 13.93
N SER A 153 7.62 12.21 14.76
CA SER A 153 8.17 12.94 15.91
C SER A 153 8.42 12.07 17.15
N HIS A 154 7.88 10.85 17.20
CA HIS A 154 7.95 9.96 18.37
C HIS A 154 8.16 8.52 17.95
N ASN A 155 8.98 7.78 18.70
CA ASN A 155 9.13 6.35 18.51
C ASN A 155 7.87 5.61 18.99
N PRO A 156 7.10 4.97 18.10
CA PRO A 156 5.88 4.24 18.45
C PRO A 156 6.13 3.00 19.30
N PHE A 157 7.38 2.52 19.35
CA PHE A 157 7.80 1.34 20.11
C PHE A 157 8.42 1.71 21.46
N SER A 158 8.39 3.02 21.87
CA SER A 158 8.82 3.41 23.20
C SER A 158 7.88 2.86 24.28
N GLN A 159 8.41 2.57 25.46
CA GLN A 159 7.65 2.01 26.58
C GLN A 159 6.52 2.93 27.10
N ASN A 160 6.53 4.22 26.72
CA ASN A 160 5.50 5.22 27.04
C ASN A 160 5.01 5.88 25.75
N PRO A 161 4.12 5.26 24.97
CA PRO A 161 3.54 5.91 23.82
C PRO A 161 2.69 7.12 24.28
N PRO A 162 2.74 8.27 23.59
CA PRO A 162 1.89 9.41 23.93
C PRO A 162 0.41 9.01 23.73
N THR A 163 -0.43 9.49 24.62
CA THR A 163 -1.88 9.22 24.63
C THR A 163 -2.63 9.81 23.43
N ASP A 164 -1.99 10.71 22.70
CA ASP A 164 -2.57 11.38 21.53
C ASP A 164 -1.96 10.84 20.24
N VAL A 165 -2.69 9.98 19.57
CA VAL A 165 -2.29 9.29 18.32
C VAL A 165 -2.17 10.27 17.14
N SER A 166 -2.80 11.44 17.20
CA SER A 166 -2.78 12.44 16.11
C SER A 166 -1.40 13.09 15.91
N LYS A 167 -0.50 12.96 16.89
CA LYS A 167 0.86 13.54 16.85
C LYS A 167 1.90 12.69 16.10
N PHE A 168 1.54 11.52 15.61
CA PHE A 168 2.51 10.56 15.07
C PHE A 168 3.08 10.90 13.69
N LEU A 169 2.45 11.76 12.91
CA LEU A 169 2.88 12.08 11.55
C LEU A 169 2.65 13.57 11.21
N THR A 170 3.37 14.44 11.87
CA THR A 170 3.36 15.88 11.58
C THR A 170 4.57 16.27 10.75
N GLY A 171 4.59 15.95 9.49
CA GLY A 171 5.62 16.41 8.57
C GLY A 171 5.69 15.55 7.34
N ALA A 172 4.85 15.85 6.34
CA ALA A 172 4.99 15.21 5.04
C ALA A 172 6.12 15.90 4.27
N LEU A 173 7.20 15.17 4.02
CA LEU A 173 8.20 15.55 3.04
C LEU A 173 7.69 15.10 1.69
N VAL A 174 6.94 15.98 1.00
CA VAL A 174 6.33 15.62 -0.28
C VAL A 174 7.30 15.93 -1.40
N TRP A 175 7.71 14.90 -2.09
CA TRP A 175 8.34 15.02 -3.39
C TRP A 175 7.49 14.25 -4.40
N ARG A 176 7.36 14.78 -5.63
CA ARG A 176 6.72 14.09 -6.74
C ARG A 176 7.80 13.58 -7.69
N ALA A 177 7.81 12.28 -7.91
CA ALA A 177 8.69 11.68 -8.89
C ALA A 177 8.35 12.18 -10.31
N HIS A 178 9.35 12.72 -10.99
CA HIS A 178 9.36 12.70 -12.43
C HIS A 178 9.95 11.36 -12.87
N GLN A 179 9.24 10.66 -13.74
CA GLN A 179 9.74 9.39 -14.30
C GLN A 179 11.14 9.59 -14.86
N SER A 180 12.07 8.78 -14.40
CA SER A 180 13.37 8.63 -15.02
C SER A 180 13.35 7.33 -15.82
N THR A 181 13.61 7.41 -17.10
CA THR A 181 13.87 6.24 -17.96
C THR A 181 15.30 5.73 -17.83
N ASN A 182 16.08 6.32 -16.94
CA ASN A 182 17.46 5.93 -16.69
C ASN A 182 17.51 4.73 -15.76
N THR A 183 18.15 3.65 -16.20
CA THR A 183 18.36 2.42 -15.41
C THR A 183 19.62 2.47 -14.54
N GLN A 184 20.40 3.54 -14.63
CA GLN A 184 21.64 3.68 -13.88
C GLN A 184 21.39 4.02 -12.41
N ALA A 185 22.29 3.55 -11.54
CA ALA A 185 22.28 3.89 -10.13
C ALA A 185 22.30 5.40 -9.92
N ARG A 186 21.54 5.86 -8.92
CA ARG A 186 21.52 7.27 -8.55
C ARG A 186 21.45 7.46 -7.03
N GLN A 187 21.99 8.56 -6.59
CA GLN A 187 21.73 9.12 -5.27
C GLN A 187 20.56 10.12 -5.39
N PHE A 188 19.44 9.74 -4.81
CA PHE A 188 18.24 10.55 -4.82
C PHE A 188 18.18 11.43 -3.58
N SER A 189 18.30 12.75 -3.75
CA SER A 189 18.25 13.73 -2.69
C SER A 189 17.16 14.77 -2.99
N PRO A 190 15.91 14.51 -2.62
CA PRO A 190 14.81 15.44 -2.86
C PRO A 190 14.89 16.67 -1.97
N THR A 191 14.39 17.82 -2.44
CA THR A 191 14.18 18.97 -1.58
C THR A 191 13.13 18.67 -0.53
N ILE A 192 13.54 18.60 0.73
CA ILE A 192 12.66 18.28 1.86
C ILE A 192 12.02 19.56 2.43
N LYS A 193 10.78 19.44 2.91
CA LYS A 193 10.14 20.49 3.69
C LYS A 193 10.76 20.56 5.08
N HIS A 194 11.00 21.76 5.53
CA HIS A 194 11.47 21.97 6.90
C HIS A 194 10.43 21.52 7.92
N ILE A 195 10.83 20.67 8.87
CA ILE A 195 10.01 20.23 9.99
C ILE A 195 10.53 20.87 11.29
N ASN A 196 9.61 21.12 12.22
CA ASN A 196 9.88 21.84 13.46
C ASN A 196 10.14 20.93 14.68
N PHE A 197 10.34 19.64 14.44
CA PHE A 197 10.63 18.63 15.46
C PHE A 197 11.84 17.78 15.03
N PRO A 198 12.63 17.26 15.98
CA PRO A 198 13.67 16.30 15.67
C PRO A 198 13.07 14.92 15.39
N THR A 199 13.68 14.20 14.48
CA THR A 199 13.26 12.83 14.14
C THR A 199 14.45 11.90 13.92
N ASN A 200 14.28 10.65 14.29
CA ASN A 200 15.11 9.51 13.89
C ASN A 200 14.27 8.40 13.21
N LEU A 201 13.06 8.75 12.76
CA LEU A 201 12.14 7.81 12.11
C LEU A 201 11.68 8.37 10.79
N LEU A 202 11.91 7.62 9.72
CA LEU A 202 11.42 7.94 8.37
C LEU A 202 10.56 6.80 7.84
N ARG A 203 9.55 7.18 7.07
CA ARG A 203 8.78 6.26 6.23
C ARG A 203 8.93 6.68 4.78
N LEU A 204 9.39 5.77 3.95
CA LEU A 204 9.42 5.91 2.51
C LEU A 204 8.18 5.23 1.93
N GLU A 205 7.46 5.91 1.06
CA GLU A 205 6.37 5.33 0.28
C GLU A 205 6.76 5.25 -1.19
N VAL A 206 6.43 4.12 -1.80
CA VAL A 206 6.97 3.71 -3.09
C VAL A 206 5.83 3.35 -4.05
N ASN A 207 6.02 3.66 -5.34
CA ASN A 207 5.18 3.21 -6.43
C ASN A 207 6.03 2.81 -7.63
N SER A 208 6.08 1.52 -7.92
CA SER A 208 6.80 0.98 -9.07
C SER A 208 5.95 0.79 -10.31
N SER A 209 4.62 1.05 -10.27
CA SER A 209 3.68 0.77 -11.38
C SER A 209 4.01 1.48 -12.70
N LEU A 210 4.78 2.56 -12.61
CA LEU A 210 5.20 3.36 -13.78
C LEU A 210 6.57 2.95 -14.33
N LEU A 211 7.28 2.07 -13.62
CA LEU A 211 8.58 1.55 -14.02
C LEU A 211 8.40 0.27 -14.82
N GLU A 212 9.37 -0.05 -15.65
CA GLU A 212 9.36 -1.29 -16.43
C GLU A 212 9.54 -2.52 -15.52
N TYR A 213 10.41 -2.40 -14.49
CA TYR A 213 10.69 -3.44 -13.50
C TYR A 213 10.54 -2.90 -12.07
N TYR A 214 10.88 -3.73 -11.07
CA TYR A 214 10.99 -3.32 -9.68
C TYR A 214 12.14 -2.35 -9.46
N THR A 215 12.06 -1.56 -8.40
CA THR A 215 13.15 -0.70 -7.95
C THR A 215 13.98 -1.39 -6.88
N GLU A 216 15.28 -1.13 -6.87
CA GLU A 216 16.20 -1.58 -5.83
C GLU A 216 16.71 -0.40 -5.02
N LEU A 217 16.62 -0.53 -3.70
CA LEU A 217 17.12 0.43 -2.73
C LEU A 217 18.30 -0.20 -1.98
N ASP A 218 19.42 0.51 -1.90
CA ASP A 218 20.65 0.00 -1.26
C ASP A 218 20.90 0.60 0.11
N ALA A 219 20.71 1.91 0.29
CA ALA A 219 20.82 2.57 1.59
C ALA A 219 19.98 3.83 1.67
N VAL A 220 19.70 4.27 2.91
CA VAL A 220 19.05 5.54 3.20
C VAL A 220 19.88 6.32 4.20
N ILE A 221 20.17 7.59 3.86
CA ILE A 221 20.98 8.50 4.66
C ILE A 221 20.08 9.62 5.17
N LEU A 222 20.14 9.87 6.47
CA LEU A 222 19.51 11.02 7.13
C LEU A 222 20.60 11.99 7.56
N ARG A 223 20.54 13.23 7.03
CA ARG A 223 21.38 14.33 7.46
C ARG A 223 20.57 15.33 8.29
N GLY A 224 21.16 15.91 9.29
CA GLY A 224 20.47 16.91 10.10
C GLY A 224 21.33 17.48 11.20
N VAL A 225 20.75 18.42 11.95
CA VAL A 225 21.41 19.07 13.09
C VAL A 225 20.70 18.71 14.39
N LYS A 226 21.46 18.58 15.49
CA LYS A 226 20.91 18.24 16.82
C LYS A 226 20.15 19.40 17.44
N GLU A 227 20.59 20.64 17.15
CA GLU A 227 19.96 21.84 17.67
C GLU A 227 18.94 22.37 16.67
N ARG A 228 17.84 22.90 17.18
CA ARG A 228 16.79 23.50 16.35
C ARG A 228 17.39 24.64 15.51
N PRO A 229 17.31 24.55 14.15
CA PRO A 229 17.80 25.64 13.31
C PRO A 229 17.12 26.96 13.68
N MET A 230 17.87 27.98 14.03
CA MET A 230 17.35 29.32 14.32
C MET A 230 16.92 30.05 13.04
N LEU A 231 15.92 29.51 12.34
CA LEU A 231 15.22 30.19 11.25
C LEU A 231 14.11 31.10 11.79
N ALA A 232 14.36 31.76 12.92
CA ALA A 232 13.32 32.37 13.70
C ALA A 232 13.32 33.91 13.63
N LEU A 233 13.52 34.52 12.47
CA LEU A 233 13.28 35.97 12.36
C LEU A 233 12.38 36.39 11.17
N TYR A 234 11.86 35.44 10.40
CA TYR A 234 10.77 35.75 9.49
C TYR A 234 9.53 34.90 9.88
N LYS A 235 8.82 35.37 10.90
CA LYS A 235 7.47 34.92 11.19
C LYS A 235 6.57 35.39 10.05
N MET A 236 6.42 34.56 9.03
CA MET A 236 5.16 34.49 8.30
C MET A 236 4.20 33.71 9.21
N PRO A 237 3.00 34.19 9.50
CA PRO A 237 2.04 33.42 10.27
C PRO A 237 1.66 32.18 9.45
N ILE A 238 2.15 31.02 9.87
CA ILE A 238 1.60 29.75 9.44
C ILE A 238 0.23 29.68 10.11
N ILE A 239 -0.82 29.89 9.34
CA ILE A 239 -2.18 29.57 9.78
C ILE A 239 -2.21 28.05 9.90
N ASP A 240 -2.08 27.57 11.12
CA ASP A 240 -2.29 26.17 11.46
C ASP A 240 -3.76 25.87 11.27
N ILE A 241 -4.11 25.01 10.30
CA ILE A 241 -5.48 24.61 9.99
C ILE A 241 -6.10 23.80 11.15
N ASN A 242 -5.33 23.51 12.19
CA ASN A 242 -5.78 22.76 13.36
C ASN A 242 -6.34 23.65 14.50
N ASP A 243 -6.27 24.99 14.39
CA ASP A 243 -6.81 25.91 15.41
C ASP A 243 -8.29 26.30 15.16
N LEU A 244 -9.04 25.50 14.40
CA LEU A 244 -10.50 25.66 14.28
C LEU A 244 -11.24 24.55 15.05
N SER A 245 -10.84 24.30 16.29
CA SER A 245 -11.65 23.58 17.26
C SER A 245 -11.67 24.36 18.57
N ASP A 246 -12.90 24.67 18.98
CA ASP A 246 -13.31 25.02 20.33
C ASP A 246 -12.95 26.41 20.88
N SER A 247 -13.80 27.38 20.58
CA SER A 247 -14.20 28.36 21.58
C SER A 247 -15.72 28.56 21.45
N GLU A 248 -16.47 27.81 22.24
CA GLU A 248 -17.81 28.23 22.68
C GLU A 248 -17.62 29.40 23.65
N GLU A 249 -17.65 30.63 23.15
CA GLU A 249 -17.90 31.79 23.98
C GLU A 249 -19.39 32.14 23.89
N GLU A 250 -20.04 31.94 25.02
CA GLU A 250 -21.35 32.48 25.33
C GLU A 250 -21.35 34.00 25.06
N LEU A 251 -22.08 34.46 24.05
CA LEU A 251 -22.46 35.84 23.89
C LEU A 251 -23.93 35.98 24.27
N SER A 252 -24.11 36.55 25.48
CA SER A 252 -25.37 37.02 26.02
C SER A 252 -26.02 38.06 25.12
N ASP A 253 -27.30 37.87 24.95
CA ASP A 253 -28.40 38.65 24.51
C ASP A 253 -28.19 40.19 24.58
N VAL A 254 -28.13 40.86 23.43
CA VAL A 254 -28.53 42.27 23.28
C VAL A 254 -29.42 42.37 22.05
N GLY A 255 -30.71 42.47 22.32
CA GLY A 255 -31.72 42.57 21.31
C GLY A 255 -31.64 43.88 20.51
N ILE A 256 -31.53 43.73 19.18
CA ILE A 256 -31.94 44.76 18.20
C ILE A 256 -32.78 44.05 17.14
N PRO A 257 -34.01 44.44 16.88
CA PRO A 257 -34.82 43.81 15.86
C PRO A 257 -34.45 44.36 14.49
N PHE A 258 -33.56 43.70 13.79
CA PHE A 258 -33.42 43.84 12.36
C PHE A 258 -34.41 42.88 11.69
N LYS A 259 -35.45 43.41 11.06
CA LYS A 259 -36.18 42.72 10.02
C LYS A 259 -35.20 42.48 8.87
N GLN A 260 -34.55 41.33 8.85
CA GLN A 260 -33.92 40.81 7.66
C GLN A 260 -34.99 40.05 6.88
N GLU A 261 -35.35 40.57 5.72
CA GLU A 261 -35.85 39.75 4.63
C GLU A 261 -34.76 38.72 4.36
N GLU A 262 -35.04 37.46 4.68
CA GLU A 262 -34.19 36.32 4.28
C GLU A 262 -34.18 36.28 2.75
N GLU A 263 -33.24 36.98 2.11
CA GLU A 263 -32.81 36.64 0.77
C GLU A 263 -32.37 35.18 0.85
N LYS A 264 -33.21 34.27 0.32
CA LYS A 264 -32.87 32.88 0.10
C LYS A 264 -31.61 32.88 -0.76
N MET A 265 -30.45 32.82 -0.15
CA MET A 265 -29.20 32.62 -0.88
C MET A 265 -29.30 31.27 -1.57
N GLY A 266 -29.67 31.29 -2.84
CA GLY A 266 -29.74 30.11 -3.69
C GLY A 266 -28.37 29.46 -3.81
N ASN A 267 -28.34 28.14 -4.09
CA ASN A 267 -27.11 27.40 -4.35
C ASN A 267 -26.57 27.64 -5.77
N GLY A 268 -26.99 28.73 -6.40
CA GLY A 268 -26.61 29.10 -7.74
C GLY A 268 -27.14 28.12 -8.80
N TYR A 269 -26.28 27.72 -9.72
CA TYR A 269 -26.67 26.78 -10.77
C TYR A 269 -27.00 25.37 -10.26
N PHE A 270 -26.58 24.99 -9.06
CA PHE A 270 -26.91 23.68 -8.49
C PHE A 270 -28.40 23.49 -8.23
N ASP A 271 -29.15 24.57 -7.96
CA ASP A 271 -30.61 24.49 -7.79
C ASP A 271 -31.35 24.16 -9.11
N LYS A 272 -30.67 24.31 -10.26
CA LYS A 272 -31.23 24.07 -11.60
C LYS A 272 -30.76 22.76 -12.22
N LEU A 273 -29.74 22.10 -11.64
CA LEU A 273 -29.22 20.86 -12.18
C LEU A 273 -30.06 19.66 -11.74
N PRO A 274 -30.35 18.71 -12.64
CA PRO A 274 -30.92 17.42 -12.28
C PRO A 274 -30.01 16.68 -11.29
N TYR A 275 -30.62 15.86 -10.45
CA TYR A 275 -29.93 15.04 -9.45
C TYR A 275 -28.77 14.25 -10.05
N GLU A 276 -28.97 13.60 -11.19
CA GLU A 276 -28.00 12.75 -11.87
C GLU A 276 -26.74 13.53 -12.30
N LEU A 277 -26.92 14.78 -12.75
CA LEU A 277 -25.80 15.64 -13.13
C LEU A 277 -25.01 16.12 -11.90
N ILE A 278 -25.70 16.41 -10.80
CA ILE A 278 -25.02 16.74 -9.55
C ILE A 278 -24.21 15.53 -9.08
N GLN A 279 -24.80 14.34 -9.07
CA GLN A 279 -24.10 13.12 -8.67
C GLN A 279 -22.89 12.83 -9.58
N LEU A 280 -23.02 13.05 -10.88
CA LEU A 280 -21.92 12.89 -11.82
C LEU A 280 -20.76 13.88 -11.54
N ILE A 281 -21.07 15.15 -11.27
CA ILE A 281 -20.08 16.16 -10.89
C ILE A 281 -19.36 15.74 -9.60
N LEU A 282 -20.12 15.32 -8.59
CA LEU A 282 -19.59 14.92 -7.29
C LEU A 282 -18.73 13.64 -7.37
N SER A 283 -19.00 12.76 -8.32
CA SER A 283 -18.21 11.53 -8.52
C SER A 283 -16.75 11.80 -8.88
N HIS A 284 -16.44 12.99 -9.42
CA HIS A 284 -15.07 13.40 -9.77
C HIS A 284 -14.29 14.04 -8.60
N LEU A 285 -14.93 14.25 -7.45
CA LEU A 285 -14.29 14.85 -6.28
C LEU A 285 -13.56 13.79 -5.45
N THR A 286 -12.45 14.19 -4.82
CA THR A 286 -11.80 13.36 -3.79
C THR A 286 -12.68 13.29 -2.53
N LEU A 287 -12.45 12.30 -1.66
CA LEU A 287 -13.19 12.18 -0.41
C LEU A 287 -13.06 13.45 0.47
N PRO A 288 -11.87 14.05 0.68
CA PRO A 288 -11.76 15.31 1.42
C PRO A 288 -12.49 16.47 0.77
N ASP A 289 -12.47 16.57 -0.56
CA ASP A 289 -13.16 17.67 -1.25
C ASP A 289 -14.69 17.51 -1.18
N LEU A 290 -15.19 16.27 -1.24
CA LEU A 290 -16.59 15.95 -1.03
C LEU A 290 -17.04 16.34 0.38
N CYS A 291 -16.22 16.05 1.40
CA CYS A 291 -16.51 16.43 2.78
C CYS A 291 -16.49 17.96 2.99
N ARG A 292 -15.55 18.67 2.34
CA ARG A 292 -15.52 20.15 2.38
C ARG A 292 -16.73 20.76 1.68
N LEU A 293 -17.10 20.21 0.53
CA LEU A 293 -18.26 20.69 -0.23
C LEU A 293 -19.57 20.47 0.54
N ALA A 294 -19.69 19.37 1.27
CA ALA A 294 -20.84 19.08 2.14
C ALA A 294 -21.08 20.14 3.23
N GLN A 295 -20.07 20.93 3.59
CA GLN A 295 -20.16 21.98 4.59
C GLN A 295 -20.63 23.32 4.01
N SER A 296 -20.80 23.46 2.71
CA SER A 296 -21.09 24.73 2.05
C SER A 296 -22.59 25.08 1.98
N SER A 297 -23.45 24.08 1.85
CA SER A 297 -24.93 24.28 1.86
C SER A 297 -25.66 22.97 2.19
N LYS A 298 -26.92 23.09 2.65
CA LYS A 298 -27.79 21.92 2.94
C LYS A 298 -28.06 21.05 1.71
N LEU A 299 -28.27 21.67 0.54
CA LEU A 299 -28.45 20.95 -0.73
C LEU A 299 -27.22 20.12 -1.05
N LEU A 300 -26.02 20.72 -1.04
CA LEU A 300 -24.79 20.03 -1.34
C LEU A 300 -24.44 18.99 -0.27
N GLN A 301 -24.81 19.24 1.00
CA GLN A 301 -24.67 18.25 2.06
C GLN A 301 -25.48 16.99 1.75
N GLN A 302 -26.74 17.13 1.34
CA GLN A 302 -27.60 15.99 0.98
C GLN A 302 -26.99 15.18 -0.17
N HIS A 303 -26.59 15.84 -1.25
CA HIS A 303 -25.97 15.18 -2.39
C HIS A 303 -24.60 14.56 -2.09
N CYS A 304 -23.76 15.24 -1.30
CA CYS A 304 -22.45 14.73 -0.91
C CYS A 304 -22.53 13.57 0.08
N CYS A 305 -23.61 13.47 0.87
CA CYS A 305 -23.82 12.37 1.82
C CYS A 305 -24.62 11.20 1.22
N ASP A 306 -24.99 11.29 -0.05
CA ASP A 306 -25.74 10.24 -0.74
C ASP A 306 -24.93 8.94 -0.77
N PRO A 307 -25.51 7.79 -0.35
CA PRO A 307 -24.83 6.49 -0.35
C PRO A 307 -24.26 6.04 -1.69
N LEU A 308 -24.83 6.49 -2.82
CA LEU A 308 -24.29 6.20 -4.16
C LEU A 308 -22.88 6.78 -4.36
N GLN A 309 -22.52 7.85 -3.64
CA GLN A 309 -21.20 8.43 -3.67
C GLN A 309 -20.14 7.59 -2.91
N TYR A 310 -20.58 6.62 -2.08
CA TYR A 310 -19.72 5.80 -1.21
C TYR A 310 -19.78 4.31 -1.54
N THR A 311 -20.12 3.95 -2.77
CA THR A 311 -20.15 2.55 -3.21
C THR A 311 -18.75 1.93 -3.23
N GLN A 312 -17.71 2.75 -3.42
CA GLN A 312 -16.31 2.35 -3.35
C GLN A 312 -15.55 3.37 -2.48
N LEU A 313 -14.88 2.90 -1.45
CA LEU A 313 -14.18 3.74 -0.48
C LEU A 313 -12.77 3.21 -0.23
N SER A 314 -11.75 3.99 -0.59
CA SER A 314 -10.37 3.72 -0.17
C SER A 314 -9.97 4.72 0.91
N LEU A 315 -9.68 4.20 2.11
CA LEU A 315 -9.16 4.97 3.24
C LEU A 315 -7.64 4.79 3.41
N GLN A 316 -7.02 3.95 2.59
CA GLN A 316 -5.56 3.77 2.56
C GLN A 316 -4.79 5.09 2.43
N PRO A 317 -5.18 6.08 1.57
CA PRO A 317 -4.49 7.37 1.50
C PRO A 317 -4.55 8.20 2.79
N HIS A 318 -5.43 7.82 3.72
CA HIS A 318 -5.67 8.51 4.99
C HIS A 318 -5.30 7.65 6.20
N TRP A 319 -4.53 6.58 5.97
CA TRP A 319 -4.18 5.55 6.97
C TRP A 319 -3.68 6.13 8.29
N ALA A 320 -2.90 7.21 8.25
CA ALA A 320 -2.29 7.84 9.41
C ALA A 320 -3.27 8.59 10.33
N ARG A 321 -4.45 8.97 9.80
CA ARG A 321 -5.46 9.77 10.49
C ARG A 321 -6.75 9.01 10.77
N LEU A 322 -6.84 7.77 10.32
CA LEU A 322 -8.05 6.97 10.47
C LEU A 322 -8.19 6.45 11.90
N SER A 323 -9.35 6.69 12.50
CA SER A 323 -9.71 6.26 13.84
C SER A 323 -11.13 5.70 13.88
N ASP A 324 -11.52 5.11 15.02
CA ASP A 324 -12.89 4.64 15.25
C ASP A 324 -13.92 5.74 15.04
N ALA A 325 -13.62 6.97 15.51
CA ALA A 325 -14.49 8.13 15.30
C ALA A 325 -14.66 8.46 13.82
N SER A 326 -13.57 8.38 13.03
CA SER A 326 -13.61 8.61 11.58
C SER A 326 -14.53 7.61 10.87
N LEU A 327 -14.47 6.33 11.23
CA LEU A 327 -15.37 5.31 10.71
C LEU A 327 -16.83 5.56 11.14
N GLY A 328 -17.04 5.95 12.39
CA GLY A 328 -18.37 6.30 12.91
C GLY A 328 -19.05 7.40 12.09
N HIS A 329 -18.31 8.45 11.71
CA HIS A 329 -18.83 9.54 10.86
C HIS A 329 -19.17 9.10 9.42
N LEU A 330 -18.51 8.07 8.91
CA LEU A 330 -18.78 7.54 7.56
C LEU A 330 -19.92 6.52 7.53
N GLN A 331 -20.26 5.93 8.67
CA GLN A 331 -21.18 4.80 8.78
C GLN A 331 -22.55 5.06 8.12
N SER A 332 -23.16 6.22 8.37
CA SER A 332 -24.49 6.56 7.82
C SER A 332 -24.49 6.77 6.29
N ARG A 333 -23.32 7.06 5.71
CA ARG A 333 -23.16 7.33 4.27
C ARG A 333 -22.82 6.06 3.46
N CYS A 334 -22.31 5.04 4.11
CA CYS A 334 -21.74 3.84 3.48
C CYS A 334 -22.72 2.66 3.39
N THR A 335 -24.03 2.88 3.44
CA THR A 335 -25.04 1.80 3.43
C THR A 335 -25.08 0.98 2.14
N LEU A 336 -24.59 1.52 1.02
CA LEU A 336 -24.48 0.85 -0.28
C LEU A 336 -23.03 0.48 -0.64
N LEU A 337 -22.14 0.40 0.37
CA LEU A 337 -20.73 0.15 0.17
C LEU A 337 -20.49 -1.26 -0.41
N GLN A 338 -19.81 -1.32 -1.55
CA GLN A 338 -19.45 -2.57 -2.25
C GLN A 338 -17.97 -2.88 -2.15
N ARG A 339 -17.11 -1.86 -2.12
CA ARG A 339 -15.66 -2.02 -2.07
C ARG A 339 -15.06 -1.11 -1.01
N LEU A 340 -14.30 -1.71 -0.09
CA LEU A 340 -13.65 -1.02 1.02
C LEU A 340 -12.16 -1.35 1.06
N ASN A 341 -11.32 -0.32 1.10
CA ASN A 341 -9.89 -0.46 1.35
C ASN A 341 -9.52 0.26 2.66
N LEU A 342 -9.14 -0.54 3.66
CA LEU A 342 -8.60 -0.11 4.95
C LEU A 342 -7.10 -0.46 5.10
N SER A 343 -6.41 -0.81 4.02
CA SER A 343 -5.01 -1.22 4.07
C SER A 343 -4.16 -0.17 4.78
N TRP A 344 -3.14 -0.63 5.54
CA TRP A 344 -2.20 0.17 6.32
C TRP A 344 -2.79 0.85 7.56
N THR A 345 -4.07 0.64 7.84
CA THR A 345 -4.76 1.33 8.94
C THR A 345 -4.68 0.53 10.25
N GLY A 346 -5.01 1.20 11.35
CA GLY A 346 -5.06 0.58 12.67
C GLY A 346 -3.70 0.30 13.29
N ASN A 347 -2.63 0.70 12.67
CA ASN A 347 -1.32 0.69 13.29
C ASN A 347 -1.38 1.61 14.51
N ARG A 348 -0.82 1.15 15.64
CA ARG A 348 -0.74 1.92 16.89
C ARG A 348 -2.08 2.15 17.63
N GLY A 349 -3.08 1.30 17.38
CA GLY A 349 -4.32 1.28 18.15
C GLY A 349 -5.36 2.37 17.82
N ALA A 350 -5.17 3.13 16.73
CA ALA A 350 -6.13 4.13 16.29
C ALA A 350 -7.46 3.53 15.80
N LEU A 351 -7.42 2.30 15.31
CA LEU A 351 -8.59 1.53 14.90
C LEU A 351 -8.71 0.29 15.77
N SER A 352 -9.88 0.09 16.39
CA SER A 352 -10.17 -1.01 17.29
C SER A 352 -11.12 -2.04 16.66
N LEU A 353 -11.19 -3.25 17.27
CA LEU A 353 -12.22 -4.24 16.95
C LEU A 353 -13.64 -3.65 17.06
N THR A 354 -13.88 -2.80 18.07
CA THR A 354 -15.20 -2.21 18.32
C THR A 354 -15.60 -1.26 17.19
N GLY A 355 -14.71 -0.35 16.78
CA GLY A 355 -14.96 0.58 15.68
C GLY A 355 -15.14 -0.15 14.35
N PHE A 356 -14.26 -1.11 14.05
CA PHE A 356 -14.36 -1.96 12.88
C PHE A 356 -15.67 -2.77 12.83
N SER A 357 -16.04 -3.42 13.96
CA SER A 357 -17.27 -4.20 14.07
C SER A 357 -18.52 -3.33 13.89
N SER A 358 -18.57 -2.15 14.53
CA SER A 358 -19.67 -1.21 14.39
C SER A 358 -19.87 -0.78 12.93
N PHE A 359 -18.76 -0.44 12.26
CA PHE A 359 -18.79 -0.03 10.86
C PHE A 359 -19.29 -1.13 9.94
N LEU A 360 -18.75 -2.36 10.05
CA LEU A 360 -19.18 -3.49 9.22
C LEU A 360 -20.61 -3.94 9.48
N LYS A 361 -21.10 -3.86 10.71
CA LYS A 361 -22.53 -4.14 11.03
C LYS A 361 -23.48 -3.22 10.28
N ALA A 362 -23.08 -1.98 10.06
CA ALA A 362 -23.91 -1.00 9.33
C ALA A 362 -23.73 -1.06 7.82
N CYS A 363 -22.53 -1.37 7.33
CA CYS A 363 -22.16 -1.19 5.92
C CYS A 363 -21.82 -2.50 5.20
N GLY A 364 -21.64 -3.62 5.90
CA GLY A 364 -21.06 -4.85 5.36
C GLY A 364 -21.99 -5.67 4.45
N GLN A 365 -23.32 -5.49 4.51
CA GLN A 365 -24.30 -6.32 3.80
C GLN A 365 -24.13 -6.33 2.28
N SER A 366 -23.70 -5.22 1.69
CA SER A 366 -23.49 -5.09 0.24
C SER A 366 -22.02 -5.25 -0.16
N LEU A 367 -21.11 -5.52 0.79
CA LEU A 367 -19.68 -5.52 0.55
C LEU A 367 -19.26 -6.74 -0.28
N VAL A 368 -18.55 -6.47 -1.35
CA VAL A 368 -18.04 -7.46 -2.33
C VAL A 368 -16.52 -7.60 -2.23
N CYS A 369 -15.80 -6.48 -1.97
CA CYS A 369 -14.34 -6.44 -1.90
C CYS A 369 -13.89 -5.75 -0.61
N LEU A 370 -12.98 -6.40 0.13
CA LEU A 370 -12.41 -5.89 1.38
C LEU A 370 -10.88 -6.05 1.36
N GLU A 371 -10.19 -4.90 1.34
CA GLU A 371 -8.73 -4.79 1.37
C GLU A 371 -8.26 -4.42 2.77
N LEU A 372 -7.51 -5.32 3.43
CA LEU A 372 -7.03 -5.19 4.80
C LEU A 372 -5.51 -5.43 4.91
N SER A 373 -4.78 -5.21 3.84
CA SER A 373 -3.33 -5.43 3.81
C SER A 373 -2.60 -4.59 4.87
N CYS A 374 -1.65 -5.19 5.58
CA CYS A 374 -0.87 -4.55 6.66
C CYS A 374 -1.73 -3.92 7.77
N CYS A 375 -2.83 -4.56 8.15
CA CYS A 375 -3.68 -4.12 9.25
C CYS A 375 -3.33 -4.88 10.54
N HIS A 376 -2.49 -4.29 11.40
CA HIS A 376 -2.02 -4.93 12.63
C HIS A 376 -3.08 -5.06 13.75
N PHE A 377 -4.25 -4.45 13.61
CA PHE A 377 -5.37 -4.62 14.56
C PHE A 377 -6.16 -5.91 14.31
N LEU A 378 -5.99 -6.53 13.13
CA LEU A 378 -6.76 -7.71 12.74
C LEU A 378 -6.40 -8.93 13.59
N ASN A 379 -7.43 -9.58 14.07
CA ASN A 379 -7.35 -10.84 14.79
C ASN A 379 -8.53 -11.76 14.41
N GLU A 380 -8.63 -12.91 15.03
CA GLU A 380 -9.72 -13.88 14.81
C GLU A 380 -11.11 -13.25 14.96
N ALA A 381 -11.34 -12.46 16.02
CA ALA A 381 -12.63 -11.81 16.26
C ALA A 381 -13.02 -10.82 15.13
N CYS A 382 -12.03 -10.16 14.50
CA CYS A 382 -12.31 -9.32 13.34
C CYS A 382 -12.83 -10.15 12.15
N LEU A 383 -12.24 -11.32 11.87
CA LEU A 383 -12.67 -12.21 10.80
C LEU A 383 -14.01 -12.88 11.10
N GLU A 384 -14.31 -13.14 12.38
CA GLU A 384 -15.64 -13.55 12.80
C GLU A 384 -16.69 -12.50 12.42
N VAL A 385 -16.45 -11.22 12.76
CA VAL A 385 -17.33 -10.11 12.36
C VAL A 385 -17.49 -10.03 10.85
N VAL A 386 -16.41 -10.14 10.07
CA VAL A 386 -16.47 -10.15 8.60
C VAL A 386 -17.41 -11.26 8.11
N SER A 387 -17.25 -12.48 8.64
CA SER A 387 -18.08 -13.63 8.22
C SER A 387 -19.56 -13.47 8.54
N GLN A 388 -19.88 -12.77 9.64
CA GLN A 388 -21.26 -12.52 10.08
C GLN A 388 -21.92 -11.35 9.36
N THR A 389 -21.15 -10.33 8.96
CA THR A 389 -21.69 -9.06 8.46
C THR A 389 -21.55 -8.90 6.96
N CYS A 390 -20.67 -9.65 6.27
CA CYS A 390 -20.36 -9.48 4.86
C CYS A 390 -20.74 -10.72 4.01
N PRO A 391 -22.03 -11.09 3.91
CA PRO A 391 -22.44 -12.35 3.24
C PRO A 391 -22.18 -12.38 1.74
N ARG A 392 -21.98 -11.21 1.10
CA ARG A 392 -21.74 -11.09 -0.35
C ARG A 392 -20.24 -10.96 -0.70
N LEU A 393 -19.35 -11.11 0.28
CA LEU A 393 -17.92 -10.88 0.08
C LEU A 393 -17.34 -11.88 -0.93
N GLN A 394 -16.68 -11.38 -1.95
CA GLN A 394 -16.04 -12.14 -3.02
C GLN A 394 -14.52 -12.00 -3.02
N GLU A 395 -14.01 -10.84 -2.62
CA GLU A 395 -12.58 -10.56 -2.61
C GLU A 395 -12.14 -10.13 -1.21
N LEU A 396 -11.13 -10.81 -0.66
CA LEU A 396 -10.55 -10.52 0.65
C LEU A 396 -9.04 -10.53 0.56
N ASN A 397 -8.42 -9.42 0.97
CA ASN A 397 -6.97 -9.30 1.06
C ASN A 397 -6.54 -9.13 2.52
N LEU A 398 -5.73 -10.07 2.99
CA LEU A 398 -5.16 -10.12 4.34
C LEU A 398 -3.63 -10.09 4.31
N SER A 399 -3.04 -9.60 3.23
CA SER A 399 -1.58 -9.56 3.05
C SER A 399 -0.88 -8.90 4.25
N SER A 400 0.22 -9.48 4.69
CA SER A 400 1.05 -8.95 5.77
C SER A 400 0.29 -8.69 7.10
N CYS A 401 -0.73 -9.50 7.39
CA CYS A 401 -1.42 -9.51 8.68
C CYS A 401 -0.78 -10.56 9.58
N ASP A 402 -0.13 -10.14 10.66
CA ASP A 402 0.74 -10.96 11.50
C ASP A 402 0.09 -11.53 12.76
N ARG A 403 -1.21 -11.25 12.99
CA ARG A 403 -1.94 -11.66 14.22
C ARG A 403 -3.07 -12.66 13.97
N LEU A 404 -3.08 -13.28 12.80
CA LEU A 404 -4.09 -14.27 12.45
C LEU A 404 -3.64 -15.67 12.86
N SER A 405 -4.52 -16.39 13.59
CA SER A 405 -4.36 -17.80 13.91
C SER A 405 -4.99 -18.68 12.82
N PRO A 406 -4.64 -19.97 12.71
CA PRO A 406 -5.34 -20.90 11.80
C PRO A 406 -6.85 -20.94 12.05
N GLN A 407 -7.28 -20.79 13.31
CA GLN A 407 -8.69 -20.77 13.70
C GLN A 407 -9.45 -19.60 13.05
N ALA A 408 -8.80 -18.48 12.81
CA ALA A 408 -9.39 -17.33 12.11
C ALA A 408 -9.91 -17.71 10.70
N PHE A 409 -9.29 -18.69 10.04
CA PHE A 409 -9.69 -19.17 8.72
C PHE A 409 -11.00 -19.98 8.75
N THR A 410 -11.41 -20.50 9.90
CA THR A 410 -12.74 -21.11 10.04
C THR A 410 -13.86 -20.11 9.71
N HIS A 411 -13.64 -18.84 10.04
CA HIS A 411 -14.58 -17.76 9.73
C HIS A 411 -14.56 -17.41 8.25
N ILE A 412 -13.39 -17.38 7.60
CA ILE A 412 -13.25 -17.16 6.15
C ILE A 412 -14.00 -18.25 5.37
N CYS A 413 -13.90 -19.50 5.81
CA CYS A 413 -14.61 -20.62 5.21
C CYS A 413 -16.14 -20.56 5.34
N LYS A 414 -16.70 -19.63 6.11
CA LYS A 414 -18.15 -19.36 6.19
C LYS A 414 -18.61 -18.36 5.11
N LEU A 415 -17.71 -17.75 4.35
CA LEU A 415 -18.04 -16.81 3.28
C LEU A 415 -18.43 -17.56 2.00
N PRO A 416 -19.73 -17.61 1.64
CA PRO A 416 -20.21 -18.54 0.60
C PRO A 416 -19.81 -18.11 -0.82
N HIS A 417 -19.50 -16.84 -1.01
CA HIS A 417 -19.22 -16.25 -2.31
C HIS A 417 -17.75 -15.88 -2.53
N LEU A 418 -16.87 -16.30 -1.62
CA LEU A 418 -15.44 -15.93 -1.70
C LEU A 418 -14.79 -16.54 -2.94
N ARG A 419 -14.22 -15.67 -3.80
CA ARG A 419 -13.60 -16.02 -5.07
C ARG A 419 -12.12 -15.67 -5.12
N LYS A 420 -11.71 -14.58 -4.42
CA LYS A 420 -10.32 -14.13 -4.36
C LYS A 420 -9.89 -14.00 -2.92
N LEU A 421 -8.78 -14.67 -2.56
CA LEU A 421 -8.16 -14.59 -1.24
C LEU A 421 -6.67 -14.33 -1.40
N VAL A 422 -6.16 -13.28 -0.75
CA VAL A 422 -4.75 -12.89 -0.79
C VAL A 422 -4.19 -13.02 0.62
N LEU A 423 -3.20 -13.92 0.79
CA LEU A 423 -2.54 -14.26 2.06
C LEU A 423 -1.03 -14.03 2.00
N TYR A 424 -0.59 -13.15 1.12
CA TYR A 424 0.81 -12.82 0.98
C TYR A 424 1.44 -12.47 2.34
N ARG A 425 2.55 -13.14 2.72
CA ARG A 425 3.29 -12.86 3.96
C ARG A 425 2.41 -12.85 5.23
N THR A 426 1.25 -13.45 5.21
CA THR A 426 0.40 -13.58 6.40
C THR A 426 1.05 -14.62 7.32
N LYS A 427 1.51 -14.19 8.50
CA LYS A 427 2.06 -15.11 9.50
C LYS A 427 0.91 -15.85 10.17
N ILE A 428 0.81 -17.12 9.87
CA ILE A 428 -0.15 -18.01 10.50
C ILE A 428 0.63 -18.79 11.58
N GLU A 429 0.58 -18.31 12.82
CA GLU A 429 1.30 -18.93 13.94
C GLU A 429 0.32 -19.48 14.98
N VAL A 430 0.49 -20.73 15.37
CA VAL A 430 -0.16 -21.31 16.55
C VAL A 430 0.56 -20.80 17.80
N ARG A 431 0.04 -19.75 18.41
CA ARG A 431 0.64 -19.21 19.65
C ARG A 431 0.36 -20.06 20.91
N TYR A 432 -0.61 -20.97 20.89
CA TYR A 432 -0.98 -21.81 22.04
C TYR A 432 -1.60 -23.14 21.61
N LEU A 433 -0.79 -24.13 21.32
CA LEU A 433 -1.19 -25.51 21.47
C LEU A 433 0.02 -26.33 21.93
N SER A 434 0.18 -26.45 23.26
CA SER A 434 0.93 -27.54 23.83
C SER A 434 0.09 -28.82 23.64
N LEU A 435 0.19 -29.42 22.49
CA LEU A 435 -0.27 -30.76 22.25
C LEU A 435 0.85 -31.49 21.51
N TYR A 436 1.46 -32.37 22.26
CA TYR A 436 2.28 -33.45 21.76
C TYR A 436 1.60 -34.10 20.56
N ASP A 437 2.34 -34.20 19.43
CA ASP A 437 2.10 -35.18 18.37
C ASP A 437 1.19 -34.78 17.19
N CYS A 438 1.30 -33.53 16.68
CA CYS A 438 0.83 -33.24 15.33
C CYS A 438 1.86 -32.37 14.58
N ALA A 439 2.72 -32.97 13.81
CA ALA A 439 3.59 -32.33 12.84
C ALA A 439 2.78 -31.86 11.61
N ILE A 440 1.71 -31.09 11.81
CA ILE A 440 0.94 -30.47 10.74
C ILE A 440 1.31 -28.99 10.75
N ASP A 441 2.00 -28.54 9.71
CA ASP A 441 2.32 -27.16 9.49
C ASP A 441 1.05 -26.33 9.34
N ASP A 442 1.02 -25.15 9.96
CA ASP A 442 -0.15 -24.28 10.00
C ASP A 442 -0.71 -23.90 8.63
N SER A 443 0.18 -23.79 7.63
CA SER A 443 -0.22 -23.49 6.25
C SER A 443 -0.98 -24.64 5.59
N ASP A 444 -0.63 -25.90 5.90
CA ASP A 444 -1.37 -27.07 5.39
C ASP A 444 -2.74 -27.19 6.04
N VAL A 445 -2.89 -26.82 7.33
CA VAL A 445 -4.21 -26.76 7.98
C VAL A 445 -5.12 -25.78 7.27
N VAL A 446 -4.60 -24.58 6.96
CA VAL A 446 -5.37 -23.58 6.20
C VAL A 446 -5.69 -24.08 4.80
N ALA A 447 -4.74 -24.70 4.12
CA ALA A 447 -4.94 -25.30 2.79
C ALA A 447 -6.06 -26.35 2.81
N SER A 448 -6.06 -27.27 3.80
CA SER A 448 -7.10 -28.27 3.99
C SER A 448 -8.47 -27.65 4.24
N MET A 449 -8.53 -26.60 5.08
CA MET A 449 -9.80 -25.91 5.38
C MET A 449 -10.37 -25.21 4.15
N LEU A 450 -9.53 -24.53 3.37
CA LEU A 450 -9.93 -23.89 2.11
C LEU A 450 -10.41 -24.93 1.10
N ALA A 451 -9.67 -26.02 0.94
CA ALA A 451 -10.03 -27.14 0.06
C ALA A 451 -11.40 -27.75 0.39
N ALA A 452 -11.68 -27.89 1.70
CA ALA A 452 -12.92 -28.51 2.17
C ALA A 452 -14.16 -27.61 2.03
N ARG A 453 -14.01 -26.28 1.96
CA ARG A 453 -15.14 -25.35 2.09
C ARG A 453 -15.19 -24.20 1.06
N CYS A 454 -14.08 -23.85 0.44
CA CYS A 454 -13.99 -22.69 -0.47
C CYS A 454 -13.98 -23.14 -1.94
N HIS A 455 -14.96 -23.95 -2.37
CA HIS A 455 -14.99 -24.51 -3.71
C HIS A 455 -15.19 -23.47 -4.84
N SER A 456 -15.67 -22.26 -4.50
CA SER A 456 -15.83 -21.13 -5.45
C SER A 456 -14.57 -20.30 -5.64
N LEU A 457 -13.47 -20.65 -4.97
CA LEU A 457 -12.23 -19.88 -5.01
C LEU A 457 -11.61 -19.95 -6.41
N CYS A 458 -11.41 -18.76 -7.02
CA CYS A 458 -10.85 -18.60 -8.37
C CYS A 458 -9.43 -18.04 -8.33
N SER A 459 -9.08 -17.27 -7.29
CA SER A 459 -7.76 -16.65 -7.15
C SER A 459 -7.26 -16.78 -5.72
N LEU A 460 -6.05 -17.33 -5.55
CA LEU A 460 -5.41 -17.56 -4.27
C LEU A 460 -3.94 -17.15 -4.35
N ASP A 461 -3.53 -16.29 -3.42
CA ASP A 461 -2.14 -15.89 -3.25
C ASP A 461 -1.60 -16.46 -1.93
N LEU A 462 -0.64 -17.35 -2.04
CA LEU A 462 0.10 -17.97 -0.94
C LEU A 462 1.60 -17.65 -0.99
N TRP A 463 1.99 -16.56 -1.64
CA TRP A 463 3.39 -16.14 -1.73
C TRP A 463 4.03 -16.11 -0.35
N ARG A 464 5.16 -16.81 -0.22
CA ARG A 464 5.92 -16.97 1.03
C ARG A 464 5.19 -17.74 2.15
N SER A 465 4.29 -18.63 1.80
CA SER A 465 3.79 -19.64 2.72
C SER A 465 4.90 -20.68 2.97
N ARG A 466 5.75 -20.39 3.97
CA ARG A 466 6.97 -21.16 4.22
C ARG A 466 6.71 -22.59 4.66
N ASN A 467 5.57 -22.80 5.28
CA ASN A 467 5.19 -24.08 5.86
C ASN A 467 4.13 -24.81 5.01
N LEU A 468 3.84 -24.31 3.80
CA LEU A 468 2.96 -25.04 2.87
C LEU A 468 3.74 -26.19 2.27
N THR A 469 3.34 -27.43 2.57
CA THR A 469 3.96 -28.62 2.01
C THR A 469 3.26 -29.12 0.76
N ASP A 470 3.85 -30.13 0.11
CA ASP A 470 3.26 -30.81 -1.05
C ASP A 470 1.89 -31.40 -0.75
N ARG A 471 1.64 -31.83 0.49
CA ARG A 471 0.37 -32.32 0.96
C ARG A 471 -0.70 -31.22 0.94
N GLY A 472 -0.42 -30.05 1.51
CA GLY A 472 -1.35 -28.92 1.53
C GLY A 472 -1.67 -28.45 0.10
N LEU A 473 -0.66 -28.43 -0.79
CA LEU A 473 -0.86 -28.08 -2.19
C LEU A 473 -1.75 -29.11 -2.91
N ALA A 474 -1.56 -30.41 -2.66
CA ALA A 474 -2.39 -31.47 -3.23
C ALA A 474 -3.85 -31.38 -2.77
N GLU A 475 -4.08 -31.08 -1.50
CA GLU A 475 -5.42 -30.87 -0.94
C GLU A 475 -6.10 -29.65 -1.58
N LEU A 476 -5.41 -28.52 -1.70
CA LEU A 476 -5.92 -27.33 -2.42
C LEU A 476 -6.30 -27.64 -3.87
N ALA A 477 -5.40 -28.30 -4.60
CA ALA A 477 -5.63 -28.65 -5.98
C ALA A 477 -6.79 -29.64 -6.16
N SER A 478 -7.07 -30.47 -5.15
CA SER A 478 -8.21 -31.41 -5.16
C SER A 478 -9.55 -30.74 -4.83
N GLY A 479 -9.57 -29.78 -3.89
CA GLY A 479 -10.78 -29.14 -3.39
C GLY A 479 -11.17 -27.85 -4.14
N CYS A 480 -10.21 -27.03 -4.54
CA CYS A 480 -10.44 -25.73 -5.18
C CYS A 480 -10.38 -25.81 -6.71
N LYS A 481 -11.25 -26.59 -7.35
CA LYS A 481 -11.26 -26.87 -8.81
C LYS A 481 -11.54 -25.64 -9.70
N MET A 482 -12.01 -24.55 -9.11
CA MET A 482 -12.33 -23.32 -9.84
C MET A 482 -11.13 -22.36 -9.93
N LEU A 483 -9.96 -22.73 -9.40
CA LEU A 483 -8.77 -21.88 -9.42
C LEU A 483 -8.33 -21.56 -10.85
N GLU A 484 -8.25 -20.26 -11.11
CA GLU A 484 -7.75 -19.65 -12.34
C GLU A 484 -6.42 -18.93 -12.11
N GLU A 485 -6.17 -18.46 -10.88
CA GLU A 485 -4.95 -17.76 -10.49
C GLU A 485 -4.41 -18.35 -9.20
N LEU A 486 -3.12 -18.72 -9.20
CA LEU A 486 -2.44 -19.31 -8.04
C LEU A 486 -1.03 -18.76 -7.93
N ASP A 487 -0.71 -18.19 -6.78
CA ASP A 487 0.62 -17.70 -6.48
C ASP A 487 1.26 -18.53 -5.36
N LEU A 488 2.35 -19.22 -5.70
CA LEU A 488 3.14 -20.10 -4.83
C LEU A 488 4.61 -19.63 -4.75
N GLY A 489 4.89 -18.38 -5.11
CA GLY A 489 6.24 -17.84 -5.09
C GLY A 489 6.89 -17.95 -3.71
N TRP A 490 8.18 -18.27 -3.68
CA TRP A 490 8.97 -18.42 -2.45
C TRP A 490 8.36 -19.39 -1.41
N CYS A 491 7.78 -20.50 -1.85
CA CYS A 491 7.33 -21.61 -1.01
C CYS A 491 8.41 -22.71 -1.00
N PRO A 492 9.42 -22.64 -0.12
CA PRO A 492 10.62 -23.47 -0.21
C PRO A 492 10.42 -24.95 0.13
N THR A 493 9.32 -25.27 0.79
CA THR A 493 8.92 -26.63 1.19
C THR A 493 8.32 -27.45 0.06
N LEU A 494 7.84 -26.79 -1.02
CA LEU A 494 7.32 -27.47 -2.21
C LEU A 494 8.46 -28.08 -3.03
N GLN A 495 8.37 -29.40 -3.30
CA GLN A 495 9.41 -30.14 -3.99
C GLN A 495 8.87 -30.85 -5.23
N SER A 496 9.48 -30.59 -6.40
CA SER A 496 9.11 -31.26 -7.65
C SER A 496 9.27 -32.78 -7.58
N SER A 497 10.25 -33.28 -6.78
CA SER A 497 10.51 -34.72 -6.61
C SER A 497 9.32 -35.52 -6.09
N THR A 498 8.36 -34.88 -5.43
CA THR A 498 7.11 -35.52 -4.96
C THR A 498 6.03 -35.58 -6.04
N GLY A 499 6.24 -34.89 -7.17
CA GLY A 499 5.23 -34.74 -8.23
C GLY A 499 4.12 -33.74 -7.91
N CYS A 500 4.29 -32.87 -6.91
CA CYS A 500 3.25 -31.94 -6.45
C CYS A 500 2.83 -30.94 -7.54
N PHE A 501 3.76 -30.38 -8.31
CA PHE A 501 3.44 -29.48 -9.42
C PHE A 501 2.78 -30.19 -10.60
N GLN A 502 3.16 -31.43 -10.87
CA GLN A 502 2.53 -32.28 -11.90
C GLN A 502 1.08 -32.61 -11.49
N GLN A 503 0.87 -32.97 -10.24
CA GLN A 503 -0.48 -33.21 -9.71
C GLN A 503 -1.33 -31.95 -9.77
N LEU A 504 -0.77 -30.79 -9.44
CA LEU A 504 -1.42 -29.49 -9.55
C LEU A 504 -1.89 -29.24 -10.99
N ALA A 505 -0.98 -29.44 -11.98
CA ALA A 505 -1.29 -29.23 -13.39
C ALA A 505 -2.45 -30.12 -13.87
N ARG A 506 -2.46 -31.41 -13.49
CA ARG A 506 -3.55 -32.34 -13.80
C ARG A 506 -4.87 -31.97 -13.13
N SER A 507 -4.80 -31.39 -11.95
CA SER A 507 -5.97 -31.10 -11.11
C SER A 507 -6.67 -29.78 -11.45
N LEU A 508 -5.96 -28.80 -12.04
CA LEU A 508 -6.41 -27.43 -12.27
C LEU A 508 -6.38 -27.01 -13.75
N PRO A 509 -7.19 -27.62 -14.62
CA PRO A 509 -7.16 -27.33 -16.07
C PRO A 509 -7.66 -25.90 -16.42
N ARG A 510 -8.30 -25.21 -15.47
CA ARG A 510 -8.78 -23.84 -15.63
C ARG A 510 -7.72 -22.78 -15.33
N LEU A 511 -6.53 -23.19 -14.89
CA LEU A 511 -5.47 -22.30 -14.46
C LEU A 511 -5.04 -21.37 -15.60
N ARG A 512 -5.05 -20.07 -15.33
CA ARG A 512 -4.69 -18.99 -16.24
C ARG A 512 -3.41 -18.29 -15.84
N LYS A 513 -3.18 -18.15 -14.52
CA LYS A 513 -1.97 -17.52 -14.00
C LYS A 513 -1.37 -18.39 -12.92
N LEU A 514 -0.09 -18.71 -13.07
CA LEU A 514 0.68 -19.48 -12.11
C LEU A 514 2.01 -18.78 -11.83
N PHE A 515 2.27 -18.53 -10.56
CA PHE A 515 3.53 -17.93 -10.09
C PHE A 515 4.27 -18.97 -9.26
N LEU A 516 5.43 -19.37 -9.74
CA LEU A 516 6.35 -20.32 -9.10
C LEU A 516 7.71 -19.66 -8.79
N THR A 517 7.72 -18.35 -8.65
CA THR A 517 8.91 -17.53 -8.39
C THR A 517 9.78 -18.17 -7.32
N ALA A 518 11.06 -18.36 -7.62
CA ALA A 518 12.09 -18.88 -6.70
C ALA A 518 11.84 -20.30 -6.12
N ASN A 519 10.91 -21.07 -6.68
CA ASN A 519 10.77 -22.49 -6.38
C ASN A 519 11.81 -23.29 -7.16
N ARG A 520 12.99 -23.44 -6.56
CA ARG A 520 14.22 -23.96 -7.21
C ARG A 520 14.12 -25.41 -7.65
N SER A 521 13.17 -26.18 -7.12
CA SER A 521 12.97 -27.59 -7.46
C SER A 521 12.19 -27.81 -8.77
N VAL A 522 11.49 -26.78 -9.26
CA VAL A 522 10.71 -26.86 -10.53
C VAL A 522 11.64 -27.25 -11.68
N CYS A 523 11.24 -28.26 -12.45
CA CYS A 523 12.03 -28.87 -13.50
C CYS A 523 11.25 -29.10 -14.79
N ASP A 524 11.91 -29.66 -15.81
CA ASP A 524 11.32 -29.87 -17.13
C ASP A 524 10.03 -30.70 -17.11
N SER A 525 9.96 -31.74 -16.28
CA SER A 525 8.75 -32.59 -16.20
C SER A 525 7.53 -31.83 -15.67
N ASP A 526 7.74 -30.84 -14.77
CA ASP A 526 6.65 -29.99 -14.28
C ASP A 526 6.13 -29.07 -15.38
N ILE A 527 7.05 -28.48 -16.17
CA ILE A 527 6.71 -27.60 -17.28
C ILE A 527 5.98 -28.38 -18.40
N GLU A 528 6.41 -29.61 -18.69
CA GLU A 528 5.76 -30.48 -19.66
C GLU A 528 4.34 -30.89 -19.21
N GLU A 529 4.14 -31.13 -17.92
CA GLU A 529 2.81 -31.42 -17.39
C GLU A 529 1.91 -30.18 -17.40
N LEU A 530 2.45 -28.98 -17.09
CA LEU A 530 1.71 -27.74 -17.25
C LEU A 530 1.30 -27.50 -18.71
N ALA A 531 2.16 -27.83 -19.66
CA ALA A 531 1.87 -27.72 -21.08
C ALA A 531 0.70 -28.59 -21.53
N SER A 532 0.52 -29.76 -20.93
CA SER A 532 -0.57 -30.70 -21.24
C SER A 532 -1.80 -30.50 -20.38
N GLY A 533 -1.62 -30.19 -19.08
CA GLY A 533 -2.70 -30.12 -18.10
C GLY A 533 -3.39 -28.74 -18.01
N CYS A 534 -2.72 -27.66 -18.42
CA CYS A 534 -3.20 -26.28 -18.25
C CYS A 534 -3.35 -25.52 -19.60
N PRO A 535 -4.25 -25.90 -20.50
CA PRO A 535 -4.37 -25.29 -21.83
C PRO A 535 -4.86 -23.83 -21.81
N SER A 536 -5.41 -23.38 -20.67
CA SER A 536 -5.89 -22.01 -20.47
C SER A 536 -4.84 -21.04 -19.97
N LEU A 537 -3.58 -21.49 -19.77
CA LEU A 537 -2.51 -20.71 -19.16
C LEU A 537 -2.18 -19.47 -20.00
N GLN A 538 -2.18 -18.30 -19.33
CA GLN A 538 -1.93 -16.98 -19.90
C GLN A 538 -0.68 -16.33 -19.32
N HIS A 539 -0.36 -16.62 -18.06
CA HIS A 539 0.79 -16.08 -17.36
C HIS A 539 1.49 -17.20 -16.58
N LEU A 540 2.78 -17.35 -16.80
CA LEU A 540 3.64 -18.23 -16.05
C LEU A 540 4.89 -17.47 -15.57
N ASP A 541 5.11 -17.48 -14.27
CA ASP A 541 6.33 -16.97 -13.66
C ASP A 541 7.11 -18.14 -13.05
N ILE A 542 8.30 -18.39 -13.59
CA ILE A 542 9.25 -19.40 -13.11
C ILE A 542 10.61 -18.77 -12.78
N LEU A 543 10.59 -17.49 -12.47
CA LEU A 543 11.80 -16.74 -12.10
C LEU A 543 12.64 -17.51 -11.08
N GLY A 544 13.93 -17.61 -11.31
CA GLY A 544 14.89 -18.22 -10.38
C GLY A 544 14.89 -19.75 -10.34
N THR A 545 14.11 -20.43 -11.22
CA THR A 545 14.22 -21.89 -11.38
C THR A 545 15.54 -22.26 -12.08
N ARG A 546 16.12 -23.39 -11.69
CA ARG A 546 17.46 -23.79 -12.18
C ARG A 546 17.47 -25.02 -13.07
N LEU A 547 16.36 -25.77 -13.08
CA LEU A 547 16.26 -27.08 -13.71
C LEU A 547 15.33 -27.10 -14.94
N VAL A 548 14.95 -25.90 -15.43
CA VAL A 548 14.09 -25.74 -16.59
C VAL A 548 14.92 -25.42 -17.83
N SER A 549 14.77 -26.24 -18.87
CA SER A 549 15.49 -26.12 -20.15
C SER A 549 14.69 -25.38 -21.21
N ALA A 550 15.39 -24.93 -22.27
CA ALA A 550 14.75 -24.35 -23.46
C ALA A 550 13.78 -25.32 -24.17
N ALA A 551 14.05 -26.63 -24.10
CA ALA A 551 13.23 -27.64 -24.76
C ALA A 551 11.83 -27.74 -24.13
N SER A 552 11.76 -27.76 -22.80
CA SER A 552 10.47 -27.80 -22.07
C SER A 552 9.67 -26.51 -22.27
N LEU A 553 10.35 -25.34 -22.28
CA LEU A 553 9.70 -24.06 -22.57
C LEU A 553 9.13 -24.00 -23.99
N LYS A 554 9.85 -24.54 -24.97
CA LYS A 554 9.35 -24.60 -26.34
C LYS A 554 8.09 -25.47 -26.45
N LYS A 555 8.05 -26.62 -25.76
CA LYS A 555 6.85 -27.47 -25.68
C LYS A 555 5.68 -26.72 -25.03
N LEU A 556 5.94 -26.00 -23.92
CA LEU A 556 4.94 -25.18 -23.25
C LEU A 556 4.34 -24.13 -24.20
N LEU A 557 5.20 -23.36 -24.88
CA LEU A 557 4.80 -22.31 -25.81
C LEU A 557 4.00 -22.84 -27.01
N GLN A 558 4.30 -24.07 -27.46
CA GLN A 558 3.55 -24.76 -28.52
C GLN A 558 2.16 -25.20 -28.06
N SER A 559 2.04 -25.68 -26.81
CA SER A 559 0.79 -26.24 -26.27
C SER A 559 -0.12 -25.17 -25.68
N CYS A 560 0.42 -24.21 -24.92
CA CYS A 560 -0.33 -23.15 -24.27
C CYS A 560 -0.52 -21.93 -25.20
N THR A 561 -1.37 -22.06 -26.21
CA THR A 561 -1.60 -21.02 -27.25
C THR A 561 -2.18 -19.71 -26.70
N ARG A 562 -2.69 -19.71 -25.45
CA ARG A 562 -3.20 -18.52 -24.76
C ARG A 562 -2.15 -17.81 -23.93
N LEU A 563 -0.92 -18.35 -23.85
CA LEU A 563 0.14 -17.73 -23.06
C LEU A 563 0.49 -16.34 -23.63
N ARG A 564 0.57 -15.35 -22.73
CA ARG A 564 0.86 -13.96 -23.04
C ARG A 564 2.14 -13.48 -22.35
N LEU A 565 2.45 -14.08 -21.21
CA LEU A 565 3.49 -13.62 -20.32
C LEU A 565 4.25 -14.81 -19.77
N LEU A 566 5.59 -14.80 -19.92
CA LEU A 566 6.49 -15.81 -19.39
C LEU A 566 7.69 -15.14 -18.74
N ASP A 567 7.86 -15.27 -17.42
CA ASP A 567 9.04 -14.76 -16.71
C ASP A 567 10.03 -15.91 -16.47
N VAL A 568 11.19 -15.81 -17.13
CA VAL A 568 12.32 -16.73 -17.01
C VAL A 568 13.56 -16.03 -16.44
N SER A 569 13.38 -14.91 -15.73
CA SER A 569 14.46 -14.17 -15.09
C SER A 569 15.23 -15.09 -14.14
N PHE A 570 16.55 -14.95 -14.10
CA PHE A 570 17.46 -15.76 -13.26
C PHE A 570 17.39 -17.28 -13.46
N CYS A 571 16.73 -17.78 -14.51
CA CYS A 571 16.80 -19.18 -14.90
C CYS A 571 18.16 -19.43 -15.54
N SER A 572 19.02 -20.19 -14.85
CA SER A 572 20.43 -20.37 -15.24
C SER A 572 20.63 -21.12 -16.56
N GLN A 573 19.66 -21.95 -16.97
CA GLN A 573 19.74 -22.72 -18.23
C GLN A 573 19.12 -21.99 -19.44
N ILE A 574 18.59 -20.78 -19.23
CA ILE A 574 17.95 -19.96 -20.27
C ILE A 574 18.81 -18.72 -20.48
N ASP A 575 19.55 -18.67 -21.56
CA ASP A 575 20.35 -17.50 -21.96
C ASP A 575 19.56 -16.52 -22.85
N MET A 576 20.16 -15.36 -23.17
CA MET A 576 19.52 -14.34 -24.03
C MET A 576 19.29 -14.84 -25.45
N ARG A 577 20.17 -15.66 -25.95
CA ARG A 577 20.02 -16.22 -27.30
C ARG A 577 18.76 -17.09 -27.38
N THR A 578 18.58 -17.96 -26.38
CA THR A 578 17.36 -18.75 -26.21
C THR A 578 16.11 -17.87 -26.14
N VAL A 579 16.16 -16.79 -25.36
CA VAL A 579 15.02 -15.86 -25.25
C VAL A 579 14.72 -15.22 -26.60
N GLN A 580 15.73 -14.75 -27.31
CA GLN A 580 15.56 -14.15 -28.65
C GLN A 580 14.99 -15.16 -29.66
N GLU A 581 15.48 -16.39 -29.67
CA GLU A 581 14.99 -17.46 -30.53
C GLU A 581 13.51 -17.80 -30.23
N LEU A 582 13.14 -17.92 -28.95
CA LEU A 582 11.77 -18.19 -28.53
C LEU A 582 10.85 -17.00 -28.82
N SER A 583 11.28 -15.77 -28.56
CA SER A 583 10.50 -14.55 -28.86
C SER A 583 10.24 -14.39 -30.37
N GLY A 584 11.24 -14.75 -31.20
CA GLY A 584 11.06 -14.76 -32.65
C GLY A 584 10.07 -15.82 -33.14
N GLN A 585 10.04 -17.00 -32.50
CA GLN A 585 9.10 -18.09 -32.84
C GLN A 585 7.69 -17.86 -32.28
N PHE A 586 7.56 -17.14 -31.13
CA PHE A 586 6.30 -16.93 -30.43
C PHE A 586 6.07 -15.42 -30.14
N PRO A 587 5.87 -14.58 -31.15
CA PRO A 587 5.83 -13.11 -31.01
C PRO A 587 4.65 -12.60 -30.17
N ASN A 588 3.64 -13.44 -29.92
CA ASN A 588 2.48 -13.09 -29.10
C ASN A 588 2.72 -13.26 -27.60
N VAL A 589 3.89 -13.79 -27.20
CA VAL A 589 4.27 -14.02 -25.81
C VAL A 589 5.37 -13.04 -25.41
N SER A 590 5.12 -12.23 -24.39
CA SER A 590 6.15 -11.41 -23.77
C SER A 590 7.01 -12.27 -22.85
N ILE A 591 8.27 -12.51 -23.24
CA ILE A 591 9.22 -13.29 -22.44
C ILE A 591 10.15 -12.32 -21.70
N LYS A 592 10.04 -12.32 -20.36
CA LYS A 592 10.87 -11.49 -19.48
C LYS A 592 12.11 -12.27 -19.04
N LYS A 593 13.27 -11.62 -19.11
CA LYS A 593 14.56 -12.17 -18.65
C LYS A 593 15.40 -11.08 -18.01
N SER A 594 15.73 -11.26 -16.74
CA SER A 594 16.77 -10.52 -16.03
C SER A 594 17.96 -11.43 -15.75
N PHE A 595 19.13 -10.85 -15.60
CA PHE A 595 20.39 -11.57 -15.42
C PHE A 595 20.97 -11.25 -14.06
N THR A 596 21.64 -12.23 -13.43
CA THR A 596 22.70 -11.97 -12.47
C THR A 596 23.94 -11.52 -13.25
N GLN A 597 24.48 -10.38 -12.96
CA GLN A 597 25.83 -10.01 -13.38
C GLN A 597 26.84 -10.81 -12.60
#